data_30a35c2a6b1b51b1197d5aeaaa14ff86
#
_entry.id   30a35c2a6b1b51b1197d5aeaaa14ff86
#
_cell.length_a   1.000
_cell.length_b   1.000
_cell.length_c   1.000
_cell.angle_alpha   90.00
_cell.angle_beta   90.00
_cell.angle_gamma   90.00
#
_symmetry.space_group_name_H-M   'P 1'
#
loop_
_entity.id
_entity.type
_entity.pdbx_description
1 polymer ?
#
loop_
_entity_poly.entity_id
_entity_poly.type
_entity_poly.pdbx_seq_one_letter_code
_entity_poly.pdbx_strand_id
1 'polypeptide(L)'
;LEFRRVLFRSYYWADQFGAVALSLEGSGKMWFLLPDDGVAMDDLLADEQTMEFLNSNGNWENSKHLIVNMSVPKFDVVSDLDLRDGLNALGITGVFDATVADFSPMTSKVAEIFLSKADHAARVAIDEEGVTAAAYTVMMMAGAAAPPEEEMDFVLDRPFLFAITGADGLPLFVGVVNRP
;
A
#
# COMPACT_ATOMS: atom_id res chain seq x y z
N LEU A 1 21.03 3.11 1.08
CA LEU A 1 20.88 4.56 0.94
C LEU A 1 19.43 4.91 1.31
N GLU A 2 19.27 5.79 2.28
CA GLU A 2 17.98 6.27 2.78
C GLU A 2 17.67 7.63 2.20
N PHE A 3 16.39 7.87 1.88
CA PHE A 3 15.91 9.23 1.67
C PHE A 3 15.44 9.81 2.99
N ARG A 4 15.95 10.98 3.34
CA ARG A 4 15.43 11.76 4.46
C ARG A 4 14.62 12.93 3.94
N ARG A 5 13.38 13.05 4.37
CA ARG A 5 12.52 14.20 4.11
C ARG A 5 11.85 14.67 5.38
N VAL A 6 11.87 15.98 5.55
CA VAL A 6 11.03 16.68 6.54
C VAL A 6 9.74 17.08 5.85
N LEU A 7 8.61 16.60 6.32
CA LEU A 7 7.30 16.83 5.71
C LEU A 7 6.27 17.21 6.76
N PHE A 8 5.44 18.20 6.45
CA PHE A 8 4.20 18.43 7.18
C PHE A 8 3.20 17.38 6.73
N ARG A 9 2.90 16.38 7.57
CA ARG A 9 2.06 15.24 7.22
C ARG A 9 1.12 14.85 8.35
N SER A 10 0.05 14.17 7.98
CA SER A 10 -0.72 13.41 8.95
C SER A 10 0.01 12.12 9.27
N TYR A 11 0.30 11.91 10.52
CA TYR A 11 0.67 10.63 11.09
C TYR A 11 -0.59 9.95 11.57
N TYR A 12 -0.72 8.67 11.29
CA TYR A 12 -1.84 7.82 11.66
C TYR A 12 -1.33 6.68 12.54
N TRP A 13 -2.18 6.16 13.43
CA TRP A 13 -1.81 4.99 14.24
C TRP A 13 -3.03 4.12 14.53
N ALA A 14 -2.76 2.85 14.81
CA ALA A 14 -3.67 1.84 15.31
C ALA A 14 -2.99 1.08 16.44
N ASP A 15 -3.58 -0.04 16.87
CA ASP A 15 -3.06 -0.80 18.03
C ASP A 15 -1.71 -1.48 17.76
N GLN A 16 -1.36 -1.70 16.48
CA GLN A 16 -0.17 -2.47 16.09
C GLN A 16 0.76 -1.75 15.12
N PHE A 17 0.42 -0.54 14.65
CA PHE A 17 1.24 0.16 13.66
C PHE A 17 1.09 1.67 13.70
N GLY A 18 2.14 2.35 13.21
CA GLY A 18 2.08 3.72 12.75
C GLY A 18 2.08 3.80 11.23
N ALA A 19 1.47 4.83 10.65
CA ALA A 19 1.40 5.01 9.20
C ALA A 19 1.59 6.45 8.75
N VAL A 20 2.23 6.61 7.58
CA VAL A 20 2.43 7.89 6.90
C VAL A 20 2.21 7.70 5.40
N ALA A 21 1.68 8.72 4.72
CA ALA A 21 1.50 8.70 3.27
C ALA A 21 2.37 9.75 2.56
N LEU A 22 2.89 9.37 1.40
CA LEU A 22 3.43 10.29 0.40
C LEU A 22 2.42 10.49 -0.72
N SER A 23 2.21 11.74 -1.13
CA SER A 23 1.39 12.04 -2.31
C SER A 23 2.17 11.68 -3.58
N LEU A 24 1.51 11.03 -4.52
CA LEU A 24 2.03 10.70 -5.84
C LEU A 24 1.50 11.70 -6.89
N GLU A 25 2.15 11.76 -8.04
CA GLU A 25 1.60 12.43 -9.20
C GLU A 25 0.25 11.80 -9.59
N GLY A 26 -0.70 12.60 -10.02
CA GLY A 26 -2.04 12.11 -10.37
C GLY A 26 -2.97 11.89 -9.19
N SER A 27 -2.69 12.49 -8.02
CA SER A 27 -3.54 12.46 -6.81
C SER A 27 -3.60 11.11 -6.08
N GLY A 28 -2.79 10.13 -6.44
CA GLY A 28 -2.61 8.89 -5.68
C GLY A 28 -1.79 9.12 -4.41
N LYS A 29 -1.72 8.08 -3.58
CA LYS A 29 -0.89 8.08 -2.37
C LYS A 29 -0.08 6.80 -2.28
N MET A 30 1.12 6.92 -1.73
CA MET A 30 1.88 5.79 -1.26
C MET A 30 1.89 5.80 0.26
N TRP A 31 1.32 4.77 0.84
CA TRP A 31 1.22 4.54 2.26
C TRP A 31 2.37 3.67 2.73
N PHE A 32 2.88 3.96 3.90
CA PHE A 32 3.85 3.13 4.62
C PHE A 32 3.28 2.85 5.99
N LEU A 33 3.15 1.58 6.34
CA LEU A 33 2.71 1.11 7.65
C LEU A 33 3.90 0.40 8.30
N LEU A 34 4.34 0.96 9.41
CA LEU A 34 5.43 0.43 10.20
C LEU A 34 4.86 -0.27 11.42
N PRO A 35 5.05 -1.59 11.57
CA PRO A 35 4.62 -2.29 12.77
C PRO A 35 5.28 -1.71 14.02
N ASP A 36 4.59 -1.72 15.14
CA ASP A 36 5.16 -1.38 16.43
C ASP A 36 6.22 -2.40 16.85
N ASP A 37 7.09 -2.01 17.78
CA ASP A 37 8.16 -2.88 18.24
C ASP A 37 7.62 -4.20 18.81
N GLY A 38 8.10 -5.30 18.26
CA GLY A 38 7.68 -6.65 18.64
C GLY A 38 6.47 -7.21 17.90
N VAL A 39 5.82 -6.43 17.04
CA VAL A 39 4.73 -6.91 16.17
C VAL A 39 5.34 -7.60 14.94
N ALA A 40 4.97 -8.85 14.72
CA ALA A 40 5.39 -9.56 13.51
C ALA A 40 4.58 -9.12 12.29
N MET A 41 5.18 -9.19 11.10
CA MET A 41 4.50 -8.81 9.85
C MET A 41 3.26 -9.67 9.58
N ASP A 42 3.30 -10.96 9.92
CA ASP A 42 2.17 -11.87 9.75
C ASP A 42 0.99 -11.49 10.67
N ASP A 43 1.28 -11.00 11.89
CA ASP A 43 0.25 -10.52 12.82
C ASP A 43 -0.38 -9.23 12.28
N LEU A 44 0.44 -8.30 11.75
CA LEU A 44 -0.04 -7.09 11.12
C LEU A 44 -0.94 -7.38 9.90
N LEU A 45 -0.57 -8.34 9.06
CA LEU A 45 -1.35 -8.73 7.88
C LEU A 45 -2.66 -9.44 8.24
N ALA A 46 -2.72 -10.10 9.40
CA ALA A 46 -3.92 -10.75 9.91
C ALA A 46 -4.86 -9.79 10.68
N ASP A 47 -4.37 -8.60 11.03
CA ASP A 47 -5.10 -7.63 11.83
C ASP A 47 -6.20 -6.93 11.03
N GLU A 48 -7.42 -6.89 11.61
CA GLU A 48 -8.58 -6.27 10.99
C GLU A 48 -8.41 -4.75 10.81
N GLN A 49 -7.81 -4.07 11.79
CA GLN A 49 -7.57 -2.63 11.74
C GLN A 49 -6.61 -2.27 10.59
N THR A 50 -5.65 -3.12 10.29
CA THR A 50 -4.75 -2.94 9.13
C THR A 50 -5.54 -2.93 7.82
N MET A 51 -6.47 -3.87 7.64
CA MET A 51 -7.31 -3.95 6.44
C MET A 51 -8.30 -2.78 6.35
N GLU A 52 -8.89 -2.39 7.46
CA GLU A 52 -9.77 -1.22 7.54
C GLU A 52 -9.00 0.07 7.21
N PHE A 53 -7.80 0.24 7.76
CA PHE A 53 -6.95 1.40 7.49
C PHE A 53 -6.60 1.52 6.00
N LEU A 54 -6.17 0.43 5.36
CA LEU A 54 -5.81 0.42 3.94
C LEU A 54 -6.99 0.83 3.03
N ASN A 55 -8.21 0.52 3.43
CA ASN A 55 -9.43 0.90 2.72
C ASN A 55 -9.99 2.28 3.11
N SER A 56 -9.47 2.90 4.17
CA SER A 56 -9.96 4.19 4.69
C SER A 56 -9.55 5.40 3.84
N ASN A 57 -8.54 5.26 2.98
CA ASN A 57 -7.87 6.35 2.26
C ASN A 57 -7.41 7.49 3.17
N GLY A 58 -7.10 7.18 4.43
CA GLY A 58 -6.70 8.14 5.46
C GLY A 58 -7.87 8.87 6.15
N ASN A 59 -9.11 8.43 5.95
CA ASN A 59 -10.23 8.81 6.79
C ASN A 59 -10.20 7.93 8.05
N TRP A 60 -9.29 8.26 8.97
CA TRP A 60 -8.97 7.48 10.15
C TRP A 60 -9.03 8.36 11.40
N GLU A 61 -9.66 7.85 12.46
CA GLU A 61 -9.91 8.62 13.68
C GLU A 61 -8.59 9.02 14.37
N ASN A 62 -7.68 8.04 14.51
CA ASN A 62 -6.40 8.26 15.16
C ASN A 62 -5.41 8.88 14.17
N SER A 63 -5.39 10.20 14.10
CA SER A 63 -4.45 10.92 13.26
C SER A 63 -4.03 12.25 13.89
N LYS A 64 -2.80 12.67 13.59
CA LYS A 64 -2.26 13.95 14.02
C LYS A 64 -1.39 14.56 12.92
N HIS A 65 -1.54 15.86 12.73
CA HIS A 65 -0.70 16.60 11.78
C HIS A 65 0.59 17.03 12.48
N LEU A 66 1.74 16.57 11.97
CA LEU A 66 3.06 16.71 12.58
C LEU A 66 4.10 17.11 11.52
N ILE A 67 5.28 17.52 12.00
CA ILE A 67 6.50 17.48 11.20
C ILE A 67 7.03 16.05 11.28
N VAL A 68 6.97 15.33 10.15
CA VAL A 68 7.48 13.94 10.06
C VAL A 68 8.84 13.95 9.37
N ASN A 69 9.87 13.53 10.10
CA ASN A 69 11.20 13.25 9.55
C ASN A 69 11.18 11.80 9.01
N MET A 70 10.89 11.65 7.73
CA MET A 70 10.71 10.34 7.13
C MET A 70 12.00 9.81 6.51
N SER A 71 12.38 8.57 6.87
CA SER A 71 13.47 7.82 6.25
C SER A 71 12.93 6.58 5.56
N VAL A 72 13.05 6.53 4.23
CA VAL A 72 12.58 5.42 3.41
C VAL A 72 13.80 4.75 2.74
N PRO A 73 13.99 3.43 2.90
CA PRO A 73 15.01 2.72 2.14
C PRO A 73 14.63 2.63 0.66
N LYS A 74 15.63 2.52 -0.21
CA LYS A 74 15.38 2.09 -1.59
C LYS A 74 14.99 0.62 -1.58
N PHE A 75 13.96 0.27 -2.32
CA PHE A 75 13.60 -1.13 -2.50
C PHE A 75 13.09 -1.43 -3.90
N ASP A 76 13.21 -2.68 -4.27
CA ASP A 76 12.70 -3.26 -5.51
C ASP A 76 12.10 -4.62 -5.17
N VAL A 77 10.76 -4.65 -5.07
CA VAL A 77 10.01 -5.83 -4.71
C VAL A 77 9.37 -6.41 -5.95
N VAL A 78 9.66 -7.68 -6.20
CA VAL A 78 9.06 -8.47 -7.29
C VAL A 78 8.23 -9.58 -6.65
N SER A 79 7.03 -9.77 -7.16
CA SER A 79 6.10 -10.81 -6.75
C SER A 79 5.65 -11.58 -7.98
N ASP A 80 5.60 -12.90 -7.87
CA ASP A 80 5.01 -13.82 -8.84
C ASP A 80 4.20 -14.85 -8.07
N LEU A 81 2.88 -14.79 -8.18
CA LEU A 81 1.92 -15.54 -7.38
C LEU A 81 1.02 -16.40 -8.27
N ASP A 82 0.92 -17.70 -7.96
CA ASP A 82 -0.19 -18.52 -8.44
C ASP A 82 -1.44 -18.22 -7.58
N LEU A 83 -2.45 -17.65 -8.21
CA LEU A 83 -3.68 -17.24 -7.53
C LEU A 83 -4.70 -18.37 -7.37
N ARG A 84 -4.44 -19.56 -7.89
CA ARG A 84 -5.43 -20.65 -7.94
C ARG A 84 -5.95 -21.03 -6.56
N ASP A 85 -5.04 -21.23 -5.61
CA ASP A 85 -5.42 -21.63 -4.25
C ASP A 85 -6.18 -20.51 -3.52
N GLY A 86 -5.72 -19.26 -3.67
CA GLY A 86 -6.40 -18.10 -3.12
C GLY A 86 -7.81 -17.90 -3.69
N LEU A 87 -7.97 -18.04 -5.00
CA LEU A 87 -9.27 -17.95 -5.66
C LEU A 87 -10.20 -19.07 -5.22
N ASN A 88 -9.68 -20.31 -5.09
CA ASN A 88 -10.44 -21.43 -4.56
C ASN A 88 -10.91 -21.19 -3.12
N ALA A 89 -10.06 -20.64 -2.25
CA ALA A 89 -10.40 -20.30 -0.88
C ALA A 89 -11.51 -19.24 -0.81
N LEU A 90 -11.58 -18.34 -1.79
CA LEU A 90 -12.64 -17.34 -1.95
C LEU A 90 -13.92 -17.91 -2.61
N GLY A 91 -13.96 -19.22 -2.90
CA GLY A 91 -15.12 -19.88 -3.52
C GLY A 91 -15.17 -19.78 -5.05
N ILE A 92 -14.13 -19.22 -5.70
CA ILE A 92 -14.04 -19.10 -7.16
C ILE A 92 -13.39 -20.39 -7.70
N THR A 93 -14.17 -21.46 -7.79
CA THR A 93 -13.69 -22.81 -8.19
C THR A 93 -14.09 -23.20 -9.59
N GLY A 94 -15.30 -22.85 -10.03
CA GLY A 94 -15.89 -23.31 -11.29
C GLY A 94 -15.13 -22.90 -12.54
N VAL A 95 -14.39 -21.78 -12.51
CA VAL A 95 -13.58 -21.28 -13.63
C VAL A 95 -12.42 -22.20 -13.99
N PHE A 96 -11.97 -23.05 -13.04
CA PHE A 96 -10.87 -23.99 -13.20
C PHE A 96 -11.32 -25.40 -13.60
N ASP A 97 -12.62 -25.64 -13.64
CA ASP A 97 -13.20 -26.95 -14.00
C ASP A 97 -13.74 -26.91 -15.43
N ALA A 98 -13.14 -27.68 -16.32
CA ALA A 98 -13.52 -27.75 -17.73
C ALA A 98 -14.98 -28.18 -17.96
N THR A 99 -15.58 -28.87 -16.96
CA THR A 99 -16.98 -29.36 -17.06
C THR A 99 -18.02 -28.34 -16.53
N VAL A 100 -17.55 -27.31 -15.84
CA VAL A 100 -18.43 -26.32 -15.16
C VAL A 100 -18.19 -24.91 -15.71
N ALA A 101 -16.97 -24.59 -16.14
CA ALA A 101 -16.59 -23.27 -16.63
C ALA A 101 -17.44 -22.85 -17.83
N ASP A 102 -17.99 -21.65 -17.78
CA ASP A 102 -18.75 -21.04 -18.88
C ASP A 102 -18.13 -19.70 -19.30
N PHE A 103 -17.34 -19.73 -20.37
CA PHE A 103 -16.78 -18.56 -21.04
C PHE A 103 -17.51 -18.22 -22.35
N SER A 104 -18.70 -18.77 -22.57
CA SER A 104 -19.49 -18.51 -23.79
C SER A 104 -19.79 -17.01 -24.03
N PRO A 105 -19.90 -16.11 -23.00
CA PRO A 105 -20.01 -14.69 -23.25
C PRO A 105 -18.78 -14.05 -23.92
N MET A 106 -17.60 -14.67 -23.79
CA MET A 106 -16.36 -14.18 -24.42
C MET A 106 -16.18 -14.67 -25.84
N THR A 107 -16.61 -15.90 -26.13
CA THR A 107 -16.47 -16.49 -27.45
C THR A 107 -17.44 -17.64 -27.70
N SER A 108 -18.03 -17.67 -28.88
CA SER A 108 -18.88 -18.76 -29.35
C SER A 108 -18.15 -19.76 -30.26
N LYS A 109 -16.86 -19.54 -30.54
CA LYS A 109 -16.11 -20.31 -31.53
C LYS A 109 -15.39 -21.53 -30.95
N VAL A 110 -15.22 -21.59 -29.65
CA VAL A 110 -14.50 -22.66 -28.96
C VAL A 110 -15.38 -23.15 -27.81
N ALA A 111 -15.63 -24.46 -27.78
CA ALA A 111 -16.31 -25.10 -26.64
C ALA A 111 -15.30 -25.47 -25.55
N GLU A 112 -15.78 -25.58 -24.30
CA GLU A 112 -15.00 -26.10 -23.17
C GLU A 112 -13.74 -25.29 -22.83
N ILE A 113 -13.88 -23.94 -22.76
CA ILE A 113 -12.82 -23.08 -22.28
C ILE A 113 -12.87 -23.01 -20.74
N PHE A 114 -11.72 -23.20 -20.11
CA PHE A 114 -11.54 -23.05 -18.67
C PHE A 114 -10.17 -22.42 -18.36
N LEU A 115 -9.99 -21.88 -17.14
CA LEU A 115 -8.70 -21.38 -16.69
C LEU A 115 -7.81 -22.56 -16.27
N SER A 116 -6.73 -22.79 -16.98
CA SER A 116 -5.71 -23.77 -16.61
C SER A 116 -4.76 -23.23 -15.54
N LYS A 117 -4.54 -21.90 -15.51
CA LYS A 117 -3.63 -21.20 -14.60
C LYS A 117 -4.10 -19.76 -14.38
N ALA A 118 -3.82 -19.22 -13.22
CA ALA A 118 -4.06 -17.83 -12.88
C ALA A 118 -2.82 -17.26 -12.17
N ASP A 119 -1.94 -16.60 -12.92
CA ASP A 119 -0.72 -16.01 -12.40
C ASP A 119 -0.88 -14.50 -12.24
N HIS A 120 -0.31 -13.96 -11.18
CA HIS A 120 -0.19 -12.53 -10.95
C HIS A 120 1.28 -12.18 -10.72
N ALA A 121 1.82 -11.32 -11.57
CA ALA A 121 3.16 -10.78 -11.40
C ALA A 121 3.09 -9.26 -11.20
N ALA A 122 3.80 -8.76 -10.20
CA ALA A 122 3.90 -7.35 -9.90
C ALA A 122 5.33 -6.97 -9.53
N ARG A 123 5.72 -5.73 -9.81
CA ARG A 123 6.98 -5.15 -9.37
C ARG A 123 6.73 -3.73 -8.90
N VAL A 124 7.24 -3.40 -7.73
CA VAL A 124 7.24 -2.04 -7.19
C VAL A 124 8.67 -1.69 -6.80
N ALA A 125 9.20 -0.65 -7.44
CA ALA A 125 10.54 -0.12 -7.16
C ALA A 125 10.43 1.34 -6.70
N ILE A 126 11.21 1.70 -5.70
CA ILE A 126 11.34 3.07 -5.20
C ILE A 126 12.81 3.46 -5.18
N ASP A 127 13.08 4.62 -5.74
CA ASP A 127 14.37 5.29 -5.73
C ASP A 127 14.23 6.78 -5.43
N GLU A 128 15.33 7.53 -5.46
CA GLU A 128 15.32 8.97 -5.22
C GLU A 128 14.49 9.75 -6.24
N GLU A 129 14.43 9.30 -7.49
CA GLU A 129 13.74 9.99 -8.58
C GLU A 129 12.22 9.83 -8.45
N GLY A 130 11.75 8.66 -8.07
CA GLY A 130 10.33 8.38 -7.84
C GLY A 130 9.71 9.16 -6.67
N VAL A 131 10.54 9.60 -5.72
CA VAL A 131 10.12 10.46 -4.60
C VAL A 131 10.38 11.93 -4.88
N THR A 132 11.23 12.26 -5.83
CA THR A 132 11.60 13.65 -6.22
C THR A 132 10.46 14.40 -6.91
N ALA A 133 9.54 13.69 -7.56
CA ALA A 133 8.37 14.28 -8.21
C ALA A 133 7.38 14.96 -7.22
N ALA A 134 7.51 14.74 -5.93
CA ALA A 134 6.80 15.49 -4.90
C ALA A 134 7.62 16.70 -4.41
N ALA A 135 8.08 17.57 -5.32
CA ALA A 135 8.58 18.89 -4.95
C ALA A 135 7.40 19.69 -4.35
N TYR A 136 7.38 19.75 -3.04
CA TYR A 136 6.33 20.43 -2.30
C TYR A 136 6.64 21.92 -2.25
N THR A 137 5.89 22.69 -3.02
CA THR A 137 5.81 24.14 -2.81
C THR A 137 4.88 24.39 -1.63
N VAL A 138 5.43 24.72 -0.47
CA VAL A 138 4.64 25.28 0.65
C VAL A 138 4.12 26.64 0.19
N MET A 139 2.93 26.68 -0.35
CA MET A 139 2.20 27.94 -0.41
C MET A 139 1.70 28.22 1.01
N MET A 140 2.43 29.06 1.72
CA MET A 140 1.90 29.72 2.90
C MET A 140 0.81 30.68 2.44
N MET A 141 -0.43 30.27 2.52
CA MET A 141 -1.54 31.20 2.45
C MET A 141 -1.53 32.03 3.74
N ALA A 142 -1.46 33.34 3.62
CA ALA A 142 -1.63 34.24 4.74
C ALA A 142 -3.00 33.99 5.38
N GLY A 143 -3.01 33.47 6.62
CA GLY A 143 -4.21 33.08 7.35
C GLY A 143 -4.27 31.59 7.71
N ALA A 144 -3.28 30.78 7.33
CA ALA A 144 -3.18 29.41 7.77
C ALA A 144 -2.83 29.31 9.27
N ALA A 145 -3.34 28.27 9.93
CA ALA A 145 -2.94 27.93 11.29
C ALA A 145 -1.41 27.84 11.40
N ALA A 146 -0.86 28.17 12.57
CA ALA A 146 0.57 28.02 12.81
C ALA A 146 1.04 26.60 12.44
N PRO A 147 2.25 26.44 11.88
CA PRO A 147 2.80 25.12 11.61
C PRO A 147 2.78 24.27 12.88
N PRO A 148 2.60 22.94 12.79
CA PRO A 148 2.72 22.09 13.96
C PRO A 148 4.10 22.25 14.58
N GLU A 149 4.16 22.32 15.90
CA GLU A 149 5.42 22.44 16.66
C GLU A 149 6.02 21.05 16.97
N GLU A 150 5.20 19.99 16.85
CA GLU A 150 5.63 18.63 17.18
C GLU A 150 6.29 17.97 15.99
N GLU A 151 7.42 17.33 16.27
CA GLU A 151 8.21 16.55 15.32
C GLU A 151 8.23 15.08 15.71
N MET A 152 8.26 14.20 14.71
CA MET A 152 8.51 12.78 14.93
C MET A 152 9.38 12.21 13.82
N ASP A 153 10.20 11.21 14.19
CA ASP A 153 10.96 10.41 13.25
C ASP A 153 10.14 9.18 12.84
N PHE A 154 10.00 8.97 11.52
CA PHE A 154 9.36 7.80 10.95
C PHE A 154 10.37 7.09 10.06
N VAL A 155 11.06 6.11 10.65
CA VAL A 155 12.21 5.43 10.05
C VAL A 155 11.82 4.00 9.68
N LEU A 156 11.85 3.67 8.39
CA LEU A 156 11.54 2.34 7.89
C LEU A 156 12.78 1.44 7.95
N ASP A 157 13.22 1.10 9.17
CA ASP A 157 14.44 0.33 9.48
C ASP A 157 14.18 -1.15 9.79
N ARG A 158 12.94 -1.56 9.75
CA ARG A 158 12.46 -2.94 9.99
C ARG A 158 11.38 -3.32 8.97
N PRO A 159 10.94 -4.59 8.90
CA PRO A 159 9.89 -4.98 7.96
C PRO A 159 8.69 -4.05 8.02
N PHE A 160 8.21 -3.61 6.87
CA PHE A 160 7.08 -2.70 6.75
C PHE A 160 6.15 -3.10 5.60
N LEU A 161 4.89 -2.68 5.72
CA LEU A 161 3.90 -2.80 4.65
C LEU A 161 3.83 -1.48 3.88
N PHE A 162 3.70 -1.55 2.57
CA PHE A 162 3.35 -0.40 1.75
C PHE A 162 2.08 -0.65 0.95
N ALA A 163 1.36 0.41 0.65
CA ALA A 163 0.23 0.36 -0.28
C ALA A 163 0.27 1.59 -1.20
N ILE A 164 -0.06 1.37 -2.47
CA ILE A 164 -0.28 2.44 -3.44
C ILE A 164 -1.78 2.52 -3.71
N THR A 165 -2.36 3.70 -3.48
CA THR A 165 -3.77 3.95 -3.76
C THR A 165 -3.95 4.92 -4.91
N GLY A 166 -5.00 4.73 -5.69
CA GLY A 166 -5.43 5.66 -6.71
C GLY A 166 -6.01 6.96 -6.15
N ALA A 167 -6.41 7.87 -7.01
CA ALA A 167 -7.07 9.12 -6.63
C ALA A 167 -8.43 8.90 -5.94
N ASP A 168 -9.09 7.80 -6.23
CA ASP A 168 -10.33 7.33 -5.62
C ASP A 168 -10.13 6.64 -4.27
N GLY A 169 -8.86 6.44 -3.86
CA GLY A 169 -8.48 5.79 -2.62
C GLY A 169 -8.45 4.27 -2.68
N LEU A 170 -8.76 3.65 -3.82
CA LEU A 170 -8.70 2.20 -3.95
C LEU A 170 -7.24 1.72 -3.95
N PRO A 171 -6.90 0.66 -3.19
CA PRO A 171 -5.59 0.04 -3.25
C PRO A 171 -5.34 -0.56 -4.64
N LEU A 172 -4.25 -0.12 -5.29
CA LEU A 172 -3.77 -0.63 -6.57
C LEU A 172 -2.65 -1.66 -6.39
N PHE A 173 -1.79 -1.42 -5.40
CA PHE A 173 -0.70 -2.31 -5.01
C PHE A 173 -0.61 -2.35 -3.49
N VAL A 174 -0.37 -3.54 -2.97
CA VAL A 174 -0.03 -3.77 -1.57
C VAL A 174 1.17 -4.72 -1.53
N GLY A 175 2.13 -4.43 -0.69
CA GLY A 175 3.32 -5.26 -0.60
C GLY A 175 4.04 -5.12 0.73
N VAL A 176 4.93 -6.06 0.99
CA VAL A 176 5.76 -6.11 2.20
C VAL A 176 7.23 -6.04 1.81
N VAL A 177 7.97 -5.18 2.50
CA VAL A 177 9.42 -5.13 2.46
C VAL A 177 9.95 -5.79 3.73
N ASN A 178 10.48 -7.02 3.60
CA ASN A 178 10.95 -7.79 4.75
C ASN A 178 12.38 -7.43 5.18
N ARG A 179 13.15 -6.80 4.30
CA ARG A 179 14.53 -6.37 4.56
C ARG A 179 14.74 -5.02 3.91
N PRO A 180 14.48 -3.96 4.65
CA PRO A 180 14.67 -2.58 4.20
C PRO A 180 16.16 -2.21 4.06
#